data_ac54822e5311a125e18e10a8ba120453
#
_entry.id   ac54822e5311a125e18e10a8ba120453
#
_cell.length_a   1.000
_cell.length_b   1.000
_cell.length_c   1.000
_cell.angle_alpha   90.00
_cell.angle_beta   90.00
_cell.angle_gamma   90.00
#
_symmetry.space_group_name_H-M   'P 1'
#
loop_
_entity.id
_entity.type
_entity.pdbx_description
1 polymer ?
#
loop_
_entity_poly.entity_id
_entity_poly.type
_entity_poly.pdbx_seq_one_letter_code
_entity_poly.pdbx_strand_id
1 'polypeptide(L)'
;FLDRDVRRMNNGNLLLLLPRDKIVELDMLGNTVNLWHSSGSSDGESGSIPVDTLAFHHEVFEMQSGNLLALSIEFRSFLDYPTSATDPFAPLGTEILAGDLIVEFSPDGTIVNQLPLFNILDPYRINYSSLLGLYDGLYESVFGNALETRDWTHGNAVVHDPSDDSVIVSLRHQDAVIKFSRQTG
;
A
#
# COMPACT_ATOMS: atom_id res chain seq x y z
N PHE A 1 -0.86 15.13 9.54
CA PHE A 1 -0.45 15.40 8.14
C PHE A 1 -1.22 14.44 7.28
N LEU A 2 -1.96 14.95 6.32
CA LEU A 2 -2.74 14.14 5.38
C LEU A 2 -1.82 13.89 4.18
N ASP A 3 -1.12 12.76 4.19
CA ASP A 3 -0.32 12.30 3.07
C ASP A 3 -1.29 11.86 1.95
N ARG A 4 -1.61 12.82 1.10
CA ARG A 4 -2.52 12.61 -0.01
C ARG A 4 -1.80 12.98 -1.28
N ASP A 5 -1.72 12.02 -2.18
CA ASP A 5 -1.26 12.27 -3.52
C ASP A 5 -2.38 12.80 -4.41
N VAL A 6 -2.02 13.66 -5.34
CA VAL A 6 -2.90 14.18 -6.38
C VAL A 6 -2.18 14.05 -7.71
N ARG A 7 -2.74 13.26 -8.62
CA ARG A 7 -2.16 13.06 -9.94
C ARG A 7 -3.13 13.46 -11.05
N ARG A 8 -2.56 13.94 -12.14
CA ARG A 8 -3.32 14.18 -13.36
C ARG A 8 -3.37 12.90 -14.17
N MET A 9 -4.58 12.48 -14.52
CA MET A 9 -4.83 11.30 -15.36
C MET A 9 -4.63 11.60 -16.86
N ASN A 10 -4.50 10.55 -17.66
CA ASN A 10 -4.35 10.66 -19.13
C ASN A 10 -5.56 11.32 -19.80
N ASN A 11 -6.76 11.17 -19.23
CA ASN A 11 -7.98 11.82 -19.69
C ASN A 11 -8.09 13.30 -19.24
N GLY A 12 -7.13 13.80 -18.45
CA GLY A 12 -7.09 15.16 -17.94
C GLY A 12 -7.77 15.35 -16.58
N ASN A 13 -8.44 14.35 -16.03
CA ASN A 13 -9.04 14.38 -14.71
C ASN A 13 -7.97 14.33 -13.61
N LEU A 14 -8.37 14.53 -12.36
CA LEU A 14 -7.52 14.41 -11.19
C LEU A 14 -7.82 13.11 -10.44
N LEU A 15 -6.78 12.37 -10.13
CA LEU A 15 -6.83 11.17 -9.29
C LEU A 15 -6.29 11.51 -7.91
N LEU A 16 -7.05 11.23 -6.86
CA LEU A 16 -6.72 11.57 -5.48
C LEU A 16 -6.92 10.39 -4.57
N LEU A 17 -6.00 10.22 -3.64
CA LEU A 17 -6.21 9.37 -2.48
C LEU A 17 -6.91 10.18 -1.38
N LEU A 18 -8.03 9.68 -0.88
CA LEU A 18 -8.81 10.29 0.20
C LEU A 18 -8.59 9.55 1.53
N PRO A 19 -8.90 10.20 2.68
CA PRO A 19 -8.94 9.50 3.95
C PRO A 19 -9.92 8.32 3.92
N ARG A 20 -9.64 7.33 4.77
CA ARG A 20 -10.46 6.13 4.92
C ARG A 20 -10.46 5.24 3.68
N ASP A 21 -9.27 5.08 3.11
CA ASP A 21 -9.03 4.05 2.09
C ASP A 21 -9.88 4.19 0.82
N LYS A 22 -9.98 5.42 0.33
CA LYS A 22 -10.74 5.75 -0.88
C LYS A 22 -9.85 6.42 -1.91
N ILE A 23 -10.12 6.12 -3.18
CA ILE A 23 -9.53 6.78 -4.34
C ILE A 23 -10.66 7.46 -5.11
N VAL A 24 -10.47 8.71 -5.50
CA VAL A 24 -11.46 9.47 -6.27
C VAL A 24 -10.86 9.99 -7.56
N GLU A 25 -11.63 9.90 -8.64
CA GLU A 25 -11.40 10.61 -9.88
C GLU A 25 -12.35 11.82 -9.94
N LEU A 26 -11.76 13.00 -10.10
CA LEU A 26 -12.49 14.24 -10.26
C LEU A 26 -12.28 14.82 -11.68
N ASP A 27 -13.34 15.31 -12.30
CA ASP A 27 -13.20 16.13 -13.49
C ASP A 27 -12.61 17.53 -13.16
N MET A 28 -12.31 18.32 -14.19
CA MET A 28 -11.73 19.65 -14.01
C MET A 28 -12.71 20.68 -13.43
N LEU A 29 -13.98 20.33 -13.25
CA LEU A 29 -14.99 21.14 -12.58
C LEU A 29 -15.19 20.72 -11.11
N GLY A 30 -14.49 19.63 -10.67
CA GLY A 30 -14.58 19.09 -9.32
C GLY A 30 -15.73 18.10 -9.12
N ASN A 31 -16.37 17.62 -10.20
CA ASN A 31 -17.38 16.58 -10.08
C ASN A 31 -16.70 15.21 -9.94
N THR A 32 -17.22 14.34 -9.06
CA THR A 32 -16.78 12.95 -8.94
C THR A 32 -17.17 12.16 -10.18
N VAL A 33 -16.19 11.58 -10.85
CA VAL A 33 -16.36 10.71 -12.01
C VAL A 33 -16.39 9.26 -11.56
N ASN A 34 -15.39 8.86 -10.76
CA ASN A 34 -15.30 7.53 -10.14
C ASN A 34 -14.89 7.67 -8.67
N LEU A 35 -15.35 6.73 -7.86
CA LEU A 35 -14.97 6.60 -6.46
C LEU A 35 -14.73 5.13 -6.17
N TRP A 36 -13.51 4.76 -5.82
CA TRP A 36 -13.14 3.40 -5.38
C TRP A 36 -12.95 3.38 -3.87
N HIS A 37 -13.23 2.25 -3.27
CA HIS A 37 -12.92 1.99 -1.85
C HIS A 37 -12.31 0.60 -1.66
N SER A 38 -11.43 0.46 -0.67
CA SER A 38 -10.93 -0.84 -0.25
C SER A 38 -12.02 -1.57 0.53
N SER A 39 -12.42 -2.77 0.08
CA SER A 39 -13.51 -3.52 0.71
C SER A 39 -13.12 -4.12 2.07
N GLY A 40 -11.82 -4.19 2.38
CA GLY A 40 -11.32 -4.69 3.66
C GLY A 40 -11.40 -3.68 4.81
N SER A 41 -11.44 -2.38 4.51
CA SER A 41 -11.46 -1.31 5.52
C SER A 41 -12.72 -0.45 5.52
N SER A 42 -13.57 -0.58 4.50
CA SER A 42 -14.74 0.29 4.32
C SER A 42 -15.88 -0.44 3.63
N ASP A 43 -17.12 -0.21 4.12
CA ASP A 43 -18.34 -0.65 3.43
C ASP A 43 -18.64 0.18 2.16
N GLY A 44 -17.82 1.20 1.89
CA GLY A 44 -18.01 2.12 0.80
C GLY A 44 -19.16 3.12 0.99
N GLU A 45 -19.35 3.94 -0.01
CA GLU A 45 -20.47 4.86 -0.12
C GLU A 45 -21.37 4.43 -1.29
N SER A 46 -22.61 4.91 -1.29
CA SER A 46 -23.52 4.62 -2.40
C SER A 46 -22.90 5.05 -3.74
N GLY A 47 -22.77 4.10 -4.67
CA GLY A 47 -22.16 4.31 -5.97
C GLY A 47 -20.63 4.18 -6.00
N SER A 48 -19.96 3.91 -4.90
CA SER A 48 -18.52 3.61 -4.92
C SER A 48 -18.25 2.18 -5.41
N ILE A 49 -17.10 2.01 -6.04
CA ILE A 49 -16.64 0.76 -6.65
C ILE A 49 -15.75 0.03 -5.63
N PRO A 50 -16.10 -1.19 -5.19
CA PRO A 50 -15.24 -1.95 -4.28
C PRO A 50 -14.01 -2.50 -5.00
N VAL A 51 -12.88 -2.45 -4.33
CA VAL A 51 -11.64 -3.12 -4.73
C VAL A 51 -11.29 -4.11 -3.63
N ASP A 52 -11.08 -5.37 -3.97
CA ASP A 52 -10.81 -6.43 -3.00
C ASP A 52 -9.37 -6.34 -2.47
N THR A 53 -9.16 -5.39 -1.59
CA THR A 53 -7.90 -5.15 -0.88
C THR A 53 -8.18 -4.61 0.51
N LEU A 54 -7.18 -4.67 1.39
CA LEU A 54 -7.36 -4.35 2.80
C LEU A 54 -7.46 -2.84 3.05
N ALA A 55 -6.62 -2.05 2.37
CA ALA A 55 -6.54 -0.60 2.53
C ALA A 55 -5.95 0.06 1.29
N PHE A 56 -6.07 1.38 1.20
CA PHE A 56 -5.26 2.22 0.30
C PHE A 56 -4.50 3.25 1.12
N HIS A 57 -3.22 3.48 0.79
CA HIS A 57 -2.43 4.49 1.46
C HIS A 57 -1.40 5.14 0.53
N HIS A 58 -0.95 6.31 0.91
CA HIS A 58 0.12 7.13 0.35
C HIS A 58 -0.06 7.48 -1.13
N GLU A 59 -0.14 6.52 -2.06
CA GLU A 59 -0.13 6.83 -3.49
C GLU A 59 -1.03 5.91 -4.32
N VAL A 60 -1.57 6.49 -5.39
CA VAL A 60 -2.23 5.80 -6.49
C VAL A 60 -1.70 6.33 -7.82
N PHE A 61 -1.46 5.43 -8.78
CA PHE A 61 -0.86 5.74 -10.07
C PHE A 61 -1.71 5.16 -11.21
N GLU A 62 -2.05 5.97 -12.22
CA GLU A 62 -2.69 5.49 -13.45
C GLU A 62 -1.63 4.96 -14.42
N MET A 63 -1.77 3.73 -14.82
CA MET A 63 -0.91 3.07 -15.82
C MET A 63 -1.34 3.45 -17.25
N GLN A 64 -0.45 3.22 -18.22
CA GLN A 64 -0.77 3.44 -19.64
C GLN A 64 -1.90 2.54 -20.14
N SER A 65 -2.13 1.40 -19.49
CA SER A 65 -3.27 0.51 -19.77
C SER A 65 -4.62 1.09 -19.36
N GLY A 66 -4.63 2.15 -18.53
CA GLY A 66 -5.81 2.67 -17.85
C GLY A 66 -6.10 1.95 -16.52
N ASN A 67 -5.36 0.91 -16.14
CA ASN A 67 -5.44 0.33 -14.82
C ASN A 67 -4.86 1.27 -13.78
N LEU A 68 -5.27 1.10 -12.53
CA LEU A 68 -4.74 1.82 -11.39
C LEU A 68 -3.79 0.92 -10.60
N LEU A 69 -2.66 1.48 -10.18
CA LEU A 69 -1.68 0.85 -9.32
C LEU A 69 -1.68 1.58 -7.98
N ALA A 70 -1.95 0.90 -6.89
CA ALA A 70 -2.06 1.50 -5.56
C ALA A 70 -1.24 0.74 -4.52
N LEU A 71 -0.84 1.45 -3.47
CA LEU A 71 -0.29 0.84 -2.28
C LEU A 71 -1.43 0.39 -1.37
N SER A 72 -1.34 -0.85 -0.93
CA SER A 72 -2.17 -1.46 0.09
C SER A 72 -1.28 -2.15 1.13
N ILE A 73 -1.88 -2.85 2.06
CA ILE A 73 -1.18 -3.48 3.18
C ILE A 73 -1.64 -4.92 3.35
N GLU A 74 -0.73 -5.79 3.79
CA GLU A 74 -1.04 -7.11 4.29
C GLU A 74 -0.30 -7.40 5.60
N PHE A 75 -0.80 -8.37 6.37
CA PHE A 75 -0.19 -8.78 7.65
C PHE A 75 0.27 -10.22 7.58
N ARG A 76 1.50 -10.47 8.06
CA ARG A 76 2.04 -11.83 8.23
C ARG A 76 2.69 -11.98 9.59
N SER A 77 2.54 -13.16 10.20
CA SER A 77 3.21 -13.51 11.46
C SER A 77 4.52 -14.21 11.17
N PHE A 78 5.58 -13.80 11.87
CA PHE A 78 6.91 -14.37 11.77
C PHE A 78 7.39 -14.85 13.15
N LEU A 79 7.90 -16.06 13.19
CA LEU A 79 8.55 -16.64 14.38
C LEU A 79 10.02 -16.24 14.39
N ASP A 80 10.61 -16.24 15.60
CA ASP A 80 12.04 -15.97 15.78
C ASP A 80 12.48 -14.64 15.10
N TYR A 81 11.61 -13.63 15.15
CA TYR A 81 11.85 -12.33 14.54
C TYR A 81 12.75 -11.46 15.42
N PRO A 82 13.70 -10.69 14.85
CA PRO A 82 14.55 -9.79 15.59
C PRO A 82 13.73 -8.73 16.35
N THR A 83 14.05 -8.51 17.62
CA THR A 83 13.38 -7.49 18.46
C THR A 83 14.23 -6.23 18.64
N SER A 84 15.46 -6.20 18.12
CA SER A 84 16.37 -5.06 18.17
C SER A 84 17.12 -4.91 16.85
N ALA A 85 17.22 -3.67 16.36
CA ALA A 85 18.03 -3.32 15.19
C ALA A 85 19.51 -3.08 15.54
N THR A 86 19.85 -2.98 16.83
CA THR A 86 21.20 -2.61 17.29
C THR A 86 21.87 -3.65 18.18
N ASP A 87 21.09 -4.51 18.83
CA ASP A 87 21.60 -5.60 19.67
C ASP A 87 21.38 -6.95 18.98
N PRO A 88 22.42 -7.59 18.42
CA PRO A 88 22.29 -8.88 17.75
C PRO A 88 22.04 -10.03 18.73
N PHE A 89 22.14 -9.80 20.05
CA PHE A 89 21.87 -10.79 21.10
C PHE A 89 20.52 -10.58 21.78
N ALA A 90 19.73 -9.60 21.32
CA ALA A 90 18.37 -9.42 21.82
C ALA A 90 17.55 -10.70 21.60
N PRO A 91 16.65 -11.06 22.52
CA PRO A 91 15.81 -12.22 22.35
C PRO A 91 14.95 -12.10 21.09
N LEU A 92 14.82 -13.18 20.35
CA LEU A 92 13.88 -13.26 19.22
C LEU A 92 12.45 -13.39 19.74
N GLY A 93 11.50 -12.89 19.00
CA GLY A 93 10.07 -12.90 19.33
C GLY A 93 9.18 -13.38 18.19
N THR A 94 7.91 -13.58 18.49
CA THR A 94 6.89 -13.73 17.45
C THR A 94 6.30 -12.36 17.19
N GLU A 95 6.45 -11.87 15.95
CA GLU A 95 6.00 -10.54 15.56
C GLU A 95 5.00 -10.63 14.40
N ILE A 96 4.05 -9.70 14.36
CA ILE A 96 3.18 -9.50 13.22
C ILE A 96 3.73 -8.30 12.45
N LEU A 97 4.03 -8.51 11.18
CA LEU A 97 4.53 -7.47 10.30
C LEU A 97 3.42 -6.97 9.39
N ALA A 98 3.34 -5.66 9.26
CA ALA A 98 2.63 -4.98 8.20
C ALA A 98 3.59 -4.73 7.05
N GLY A 99 3.31 -5.32 5.91
CA GLY A 99 4.09 -5.12 4.68
C GLY A 99 3.22 -4.54 3.58
N ASP A 100 3.83 -3.77 2.68
CA ASP A 100 3.09 -3.23 1.55
C ASP A 100 2.73 -4.33 0.55
N LEU A 101 1.50 -4.22 0.04
CA LEU A 101 0.94 -4.96 -1.08
C LEU A 101 0.69 -3.98 -2.21
N ILE A 102 1.35 -4.16 -3.35
CA ILE A 102 1.03 -3.39 -4.54
C ILE A 102 -0.14 -4.05 -5.25
N VAL A 103 -1.21 -3.28 -5.46
CA VAL A 103 -2.45 -3.77 -6.07
C VAL A 103 -2.65 -3.06 -7.40
N GLU A 104 -2.75 -3.84 -8.48
CA GLU A 104 -3.21 -3.38 -9.78
C GLU A 104 -4.67 -3.76 -9.97
N PHE A 105 -5.51 -2.80 -10.30
CA PHE A 105 -6.92 -3.02 -10.56
C PHE A 105 -7.43 -2.21 -11.76
N SER A 106 -8.42 -2.74 -12.45
CA SER A 106 -9.08 -2.06 -13.57
C SER A 106 -10.08 -1.02 -13.06
N PRO A 107 -10.52 -0.05 -13.88
CA PRO A 107 -11.45 0.99 -13.46
C PRO A 107 -12.77 0.51 -12.88
N ASP A 108 -13.18 -0.72 -13.14
CA ASP A 108 -14.37 -1.35 -12.56
C ASP A 108 -14.12 -2.01 -11.18
N GLY A 109 -12.89 -1.88 -10.63
CA GLY A 109 -12.50 -2.42 -9.33
C GLY A 109 -11.98 -3.86 -9.36
N THR A 110 -11.95 -4.50 -10.54
CA THR A 110 -11.45 -5.87 -10.66
C THR A 110 -9.93 -5.92 -10.46
N ILE A 111 -9.46 -6.76 -9.54
CA ILE A 111 -8.04 -7.00 -9.33
C ILE A 111 -7.42 -7.67 -10.56
N VAL A 112 -6.37 -7.06 -11.09
CA VAL A 112 -5.59 -7.56 -12.23
C VAL A 112 -4.32 -8.25 -11.75
N ASN A 113 -3.64 -7.67 -10.75
CA ASN A 113 -2.42 -8.23 -10.18
C ASN A 113 -2.23 -7.80 -8.73
N GLN A 114 -1.52 -8.62 -7.97
CA GLN A 114 -1.12 -8.33 -6.59
C GLN A 114 0.34 -8.74 -6.39
N LEU A 115 1.15 -7.82 -5.88
CA LEU A 115 2.58 -7.99 -5.67
C LEU A 115 2.92 -7.73 -4.20
N PRO A 116 2.84 -8.77 -3.35
CA PRO A 116 3.21 -8.66 -1.94
C PRO A 116 4.72 -8.44 -1.79
N LEU A 117 5.14 -7.40 -1.08
CA LEU A 117 6.57 -7.16 -0.84
C LEU A 117 7.21 -8.25 0.01
N PHE A 118 6.45 -8.98 0.81
CA PHE A 118 6.92 -10.17 1.52
C PHE A 118 7.40 -11.32 0.60
N ASN A 119 7.02 -11.30 -0.66
CA ASN A 119 7.47 -12.28 -1.65
C ASN A 119 8.69 -11.79 -2.44
N ILE A 120 9.01 -10.49 -2.36
CA ILE A 120 10.05 -9.82 -3.15
C ILE A 120 11.28 -9.52 -2.28
N LEU A 121 11.07 -9.15 -1.02
CA LEU A 121 12.12 -8.83 -0.07
C LEU A 121 12.19 -9.88 1.05
N ASP A 122 13.38 -10.03 1.62
CA ASP A 122 13.55 -10.84 2.83
C ASP A 122 12.87 -10.17 4.03
N PRO A 123 11.84 -10.78 4.64
CA PRO A 123 11.15 -10.20 5.78
C PRO A 123 12.05 -9.95 7.00
N TYR A 124 13.15 -10.69 7.13
CA TYR A 124 14.13 -10.52 8.22
C TYR A 124 15.15 -9.41 7.94
N ARG A 125 15.06 -8.73 6.80
CA ARG A 125 15.79 -7.49 6.56
C ARG A 125 15.17 -6.39 7.40
N ILE A 126 15.84 -6.03 8.46
CA ILE A 126 15.41 -5.00 9.39
C ILE A 126 16.38 -3.82 9.40
N ASN A 127 15.86 -2.65 9.68
CA ASN A 127 16.61 -1.48 10.13
C ASN A 127 15.93 -0.90 11.38
N TYR A 128 16.41 0.24 11.86
CA TYR A 128 15.83 0.90 13.03
C TYR A 128 14.33 1.19 12.89
N SER A 129 13.90 1.62 11.70
CA SER A 129 12.51 2.04 11.46
C SER A 129 11.55 0.86 11.27
N SER A 130 12.03 -0.28 10.73
CA SER A 130 11.18 -1.46 10.47
C SER A 130 10.68 -2.19 11.72
N LEU A 131 11.20 -1.84 12.89
CA LEU A 131 10.71 -2.32 14.19
C LEU A 131 9.75 -1.35 14.88
N LEU A 132 9.47 -0.20 14.28
CA LEU A 132 8.46 0.74 14.78
C LEU A 132 7.06 0.14 14.64
N GLY A 133 6.19 0.46 15.60
CA GLY A 133 4.78 0.07 15.51
C GLY A 133 4.08 0.75 14.35
N LEU A 134 3.09 0.07 13.78
CA LEU A 134 2.17 0.67 12.83
C LEU A 134 1.47 1.86 13.50
N TYR A 135 1.21 2.92 12.75
CA TYR A 135 0.51 4.11 13.25
C TYR A 135 -0.89 3.73 13.77
N ASP A 136 -1.05 3.69 15.10
CA ASP A 136 -2.17 3.08 15.81
C ASP A 136 -3.54 3.64 15.43
N GLY A 137 -3.64 4.91 15.09
CA GLY A 137 -4.94 5.55 14.89
C GLY A 137 -5.64 5.26 13.56
N LEU A 138 -4.94 4.75 12.54
CA LEU A 138 -5.51 4.59 11.20
C LEU A 138 -6.12 3.20 10.99
N TYR A 139 -5.56 2.18 11.62
CA TYR A 139 -5.93 0.78 11.41
C TYR A 139 -6.62 0.13 12.61
N GLU A 140 -6.66 0.78 13.78
CA GLU A 140 -7.39 0.29 14.95
C GLU A 140 -8.88 0.02 14.65
N SER A 141 -9.50 0.85 13.82
CA SER A 141 -10.90 0.68 13.42
C SER A 141 -11.10 -0.51 12.47
N VAL A 142 -10.07 -0.95 11.78
CA VAL A 142 -10.12 -2.03 10.78
C VAL A 142 -9.77 -3.38 11.39
N PHE A 143 -8.78 -3.41 12.32
CA PHE A 143 -8.22 -4.67 12.85
C PHE A 143 -8.55 -4.96 14.30
N GLY A 144 -9.29 -4.06 14.99
CA GLY A 144 -9.59 -4.20 16.41
C GLY A 144 -8.35 -4.01 17.30
N ASN A 145 -8.62 -3.78 18.56
CA ASN A 145 -7.68 -3.34 19.60
C ASN A 145 -6.61 -4.34 19.96
N ALA A 146 -5.72 -4.79 19.18
CA ALA A 146 -4.67 -5.61 19.80
C ALA A 146 -3.51 -6.09 18.93
N LEU A 147 -3.37 -5.70 17.74
CA LEU A 147 -2.19 -6.16 17.00
C LEU A 147 -1.07 -5.15 17.20
N GLU A 148 -0.17 -5.45 18.13
CA GLU A 148 1.17 -4.85 18.11
C GLU A 148 1.83 -5.32 16.81
N THR A 149 1.65 -4.54 15.73
CA THR A 149 2.24 -4.82 14.44
C THR A 149 3.46 -3.96 14.23
N ARG A 150 4.46 -4.51 13.54
CA ARG A 150 5.63 -3.75 13.09
C ARG A 150 5.38 -3.24 11.69
N ASP A 151 5.57 -1.96 11.48
CA ASP A 151 5.47 -1.30 10.17
C ASP A 151 6.76 -1.56 9.37
N TRP A 152 6.80 -2.71 8.71
CA TRP A 152 8.05 -3.26 8.17
C TRP A 152 8.57 -2.51 6.94
N THR A 153 7.72 -2.16 5.99
CA THR A 153 8.16 -1.54 4.72
C THR A 153 7.84 -0.06 4.60
N HIS A 154 6.64 0.35 4.98
CA HIS A 154 6.16 1.72 4.92
C HIS A 154 6.37 2.36 3.54
N GLY A 155 5.70 1.80 2.53
CA GLY A 155 5.73 2.31 1.16
C GLY A 155 5.12 3.71 1.05
N ASN A 156 5.81 4.62 0.37
CA ASN A 156 5.35 6.01 0.22
C ASN A 156 5.04 6.39 -1.22
N ALA A 157 5.60 5.68 -2.21
CA ALA A 157 5.35 5.95 -3.60
C ALA A 157 5.39 4.67 -4.43
N VAL A 158 4.54 4.60 -5.46
CA VAL A 158 4.51 3.52 -6.44
C VAL A 158 4.33 4.08 -7.84
N VAL A 159 5.14 3.63 -8.80
CA VAL A 159 5.00 3.99 -10.20
C VAL A 159 5.26 2.78 -11.10
N HIS A 160 4.64 2.77 -12.26
CA HIS A 160 4.92 1.79 -13.32
C HIS A 160 5.91 2.37 -14.34
N ASP A 161 6.96 1.63 -14.65
CA ASP A 161 7.86 1.92 -15.77
C ASP A 161 7.45 1.07 -16.98
N PRO A 162 6.82 1.69 -18.00
CA PRO A 162 6.34 0.95 -19.16
C PRO A 162 7.45 0.51 -20.10
N SER A 163 8.70 0.98 -19.92
CA SER A 163 9.81 0.66 -20.80
C SER A 163 10.27 -0.80 -20.66
N ASP A 164 10.07 -1.39 -19.49
CA ASP A 164 10.44 -2.78 -19.19
C ASP A 164 9.39 -3.52 -18.34
N ASP A 165 8.19 -2.96 -18.25
CA ASP A 165 7.06 -3.51 -17.48
C ASP A 165 7.41 -3.78 -16.01
N SER A 166 8.05 -2.83 -15.37
CA SER A 166 8.44 -2.92 -13.97
C SER A 166 7.68 -1.96 -13.07
N VAL A 167 7.66 -2.28 -11.79
CA VAL A 167 7.14 -1.43 -10.71
C VAL A 167 8.31 -0.88 -9.91
N ILE A 168 8.25 0.41 -9.59
CA ILE A 168 9.21 1.09 -8.74
C ILE A 168 8.47 1.54 -7.48
N VAL A 169 9.01 1.20 -6.30
CA VAL A 169 8.41 1.53 -5.00
C VAL A 169 9.46 2.14 -4.10
N SER A 170 9.10 3.24 -3.41
CA SER A 170 9.92 3.79 -2.33
C SER A 170 9.46 3.24 -0.99
N LEU A 171 10.41 2.75 -0.18
CA LEU A 171 10.17 2.07 1.08
C LEU A 171 10.90 2.80 2.21
N ARG A 172 10.15 3.56 3.00
CA ARG A 172 10.71 4.40 4.07
C ARG A 172 11.44 3.56 5.11
N HIS A 173 10.82 2.47 5.59
CA HIS A 173 11.36 1.66 6.68
C HIS A 173 12.37 0.61 6.19
N GLN A 174 12.65 0.59 4.89
CA GLN A 174 13.71 -0.21 4.30
C GLN A 174 14.88 0.63 3.76
N ASP A 175 14.80 1.99 3.91
CA ASP A 175 15.79 2.93 3.38
C ASP A 175 16.14 2.65 1.91
N ALA A 176 15.12 2.33 1.10
CA ALA A 176 15.32 1.84 -0.26
C ALA A 176 14.28 2.36 -1.24
N VAL A 177 14.72 2.47 -2.49
CA VAL A 177 13.84 2.45 -3.66
C VAL A 177 14.16 1.17 -4.41
N ILE A 178 13.14 0.37 -4.68
CA ILE A 178 13.30 -0.91 -5.38
C ILE A 178 12.57 -0.89 -6.71
N LYS A 179 13.10 -1.62 -7.68
CA LYS A 179 12.50 -1.84 -8.99
C LYS A 179 12.46 -3.34 -9.25
N PHE A 180 11.31 -3.84 -9.65
CA PHE A 180 11.09 -5.26 -9.91
C PHE A 180 10.05 -5.48 -11.01
N SER A 181 10.02 -6.69 -11.57
CA SER A 181 9.07 -7.05 -12.63
C SER A 181 7.63 -7.00 -12.12
N ARG A 182 6.74 -6.35 -12.87
CA ARG A 182 5.31 -6.35 -12.56
C ARG A 182 4.67 -7.74 -12.66
N GLN A 183 5.26 -8.63 -13.44
CA GLN A 183 4.70 -9.97 -13.68
C GLN A 183 5.19 -11.01 -12.69
N THR A 184 6.41 -10.87 -12.19
CA THR A 184 7.03 -11.94 -11.38
C THR A 184 7.49 -11.48 -9.99
N GLY A 185 7.54 -10.20 -9.73
CA GLY A 185 8.14 -9.64 -8.53
C GLY A 185 9.65 -9.52 -8.57
#